data_d593882815e2ea9913acf72824b286cf
#
_entry.id   d593882815e2ea9913acf72824b286cf
#
_cell.length_a   1.000
_cell.length_b   1.000
_cell.length_c   1.000
_cell.angle_alpha   90.00
_cell.angle_beta   90.00
_cell.angle_gamma   90.00
#
_symmetry.space_group_name_H-M   'P 1'
#
loop_
_entity.id
_entity.type
_entity.pdbx_description
1 polymer ?
#
loop_
_entity_poly.entity_id
_entity_poly.type
_entity_poly.pdbx_seq_one_letter_code
_entity_poly.pdbx_strand_id
1 'polypeptide(L)'
;SVDTASKSTLINSPLPIMVFRPDTGEVIWSNENFLQLAGVREHLFEMKVEDAVPDFPVQWMLEGKQECPDRVVMNSRRFRVYGSLVRAKGRGAEQNLVATTYWVDTTEADDLRERYTATRPVLAILMVDNYDDLMKACADTQRSAVLAQIDEKLNNWAACADGLLLKTERDHYLFIFEECHYDHFVEEKFSILDAIRAIKVGDVCPTLSI
;
A
#
# COMPACT_ATOMS: atom_id res chain seq x y z
N SER A 1 32.31 21.50 -26.13
CA SER A 1 30.98 22.02 -26.41
C SER A 1 29.85 21.08 -26.00
N VAL A 2 29.78 19.82 -26.45
CA VAL A 2 28.72 18.88 -25.98
C VAL A 2 28.93 18.48 -24.51
N ASP A 3 30.16 18.26 -24.08
CA ASP A 3 30.49 17.94 -22.67
C ASP A 3 30.12 19.05 -21.69
N THR A 4 30.25 20.32 -22.11
CA THR A 4 29.86 21.46 -21.27
C THR A 4 28.35 21.56 -21.12
N ALA A 5 27.60 21.32 -22.19
CA ALA A 5 26.14 21.31 -22.18
C ALA A 5 25.59 20.15 -21.30
N SER A 6 26.17 18.96 -21.44
CA SER A 6 25.78 17.79 -20.64
C SER A 6 26.03 17.99 -19.14
N LYS A 7 27.18 18.55 -18.76
CA LYS A 7 27.49 18.91 -17.38
C LYS A 7 26.53 19.94 -16.81
N SER A 8 26.23 20.99 -17.59
CA SER A 8 25.28 22.02 -17.19
C SER A 8 23.87 21.47 -16.97
N THR A 9 23.45 20.51 -17.81
CA THR A 9 22.14 19.88 -17.69
C THR A 9 22.02 19.04 -16.40
N LEU A 10 23.05 18.29 -16.04
CA LEU A 10 23.05 17.52 -14.80
C LEU A 10 23.07 18.42 -13.55
N ILE A 11 23.90 19.47 -13.57
CA ILE A 11 23.99 20.41 -12.43
C ILE A 11 22.66 21.14 -12.20
N ASN A 12 21.99 21.55 -13.28
CA ASN A 12 20.73 22.32 -13.23
C ASN A 12 19.49 21.43 -13.33
N SER A 13 19.62 20.10 -13.21
CA SER A 13 18.49 19.19 -13.22
C SER A 13 17.54 19.50 -12.05
N PRO A 14 16.21 19.57 -12.30
CA PRO A 14 15.22 19.73 -11.24
C PRO A 14 15.12 18.48 -10.36
N LEU A 15 15.59 17.33 -10.84
CA LEU A 15 15.61 16.09 -10.07
C LEU A 15 16.89 16.01 -9.23
N PRO A 16 16.83 15.52 -7.99
CA PRO A 16 17.99 15.12 -7.23
C PRO A 16 18.79 14.06 -7.98
N ILE A 17 20.10 14.25 -8.11
CA ILE A 17 20.99 13.32 -8.79
C ILE A 17 22.20 13.04 -7.90
N MET A 18 22.54 11.75 -7.80
CA MET A 18 23.75 11.29 -7.12
C MET A 18 24.52 10.33 -8.02
N VAL A 19 25.85 10.49 -8.06
CA VAL A 19 26.79 9.64 -8.79
C VAL A 19 27.75 9.02 -7.80
N PHE A 20 27.90 7.71 -7.85
CA PHE A 20 28.75 6.97 -6.90
C PHE A 20 29.38 5.73 -7.53
N ARG A 21 30.34 5.14 -6.84
CA ARG A 21 30.94 3.85 -7.19
C ARG A 21 30.19 2.72 -6.51
N PRO A 22 29.57 1.80 -7.24
CA PRO A 22 28.76 0.74 -6.63
C PRO A 22 29.59 -0.31 -5.89
N ASP A 23 30.89 -0.43 -6.18
CA ASP A 23 31.81 -1.37 -5.54
C ASP A 23 32.28 -0.88 -4.16
N THR A 24 32.51 0.40 -4.01
CA THR A 24 33.02 1.03 -2.75
C THR A 24 31.93 1.79 -1.98
N GLY A 25 30.83 2.10 -2.63
CA GLY A 25 29.80 3.00 -2.10
C GLY A 25 30.23 4.49 -2.06
N GLU A 26 31.40 4.84 -2.60
CA GLU A 26 31.92 6.21 -2.57
C GLU A 26 31.13 7.14 -3.48
N VAL A 27 30.62 8.25 -2.93
CA VAL A 27 29.93 9.29 -3.71
C VAL A 27 30.96 10.12 -4.47
N ILE A 28 30.83 10.13 -5.80
CA ILE A 28 31.70 10.87 -6.70
C ILE A 28 31.18 12.31 -6.88
N TRP A 29 29.85 12.44 -7.02
CA TRP A 29 29.22 13.73 -7.29
C TRP A 29 27.72 13.69 -6.99
N SER A 30 27.17 14.86 -6.64
CA SER A 30 25.73 15.08 -6.52
C SER A 30 25.38 16.51 -6.95
N ASN A 31 24.13 16.73 -7.34
CA ASN A 31 23.66 18.08 -7.57
C ASN A 31 23.10 18.70 -6.28
N GLU A 32 22.84 20.01 -6.32
CA GLU A 32 22.34 20.78 -5.18
C GLU A 32 21.01 20.22 -4.65
N ASN A 33 20.12 19.78 -5.54
CA ASN A 33 18.84 19.20 -5.16
C ASN A 33 19.00 17.91 -4.33
N PHE A 34 20.01 17.11 -4.63
CA PHE A 34 20.29 15.91 -3.82
C PHE A 34 20.90 16.29 -2.45
N LEU A 35 21.78 17.28 -2.40
CA LEU A 35 22.35 17.77 -1.14
C LEU A 35 21.25 18.28 -0.19
N GLN A 36 20.33 19.08 -0.73
CA GLN A 36 19.18 19.57 0.04
C GLN A 36 18.30 18.42 0.53
N LEU A 37 18.07 17.41 -0.32
CA LEU A 37 17.29 16.23 0.03
C LEU A 37 17.98 15.43 1.15
N ALA A 38 19.28 15.22 1.06
CA ALA A 38 20.08 14.51 2.07
C ALA A 38 20.27 15.31 3.38
N GLY A 39 19.92 16.60 3.37
CA GLY A 39 20.13 17.48 4.53
C GLY A 39 21.60 17.81 4.81
N VAL A 40 22.46 17.64 3.82
CA VAL A 40 23.90 17.88 3.90
C VAL A 40 24.20 19.27 3.37
N ARG A 41 24.94 20.07 4.14
CA ARG A 41 25.31 21.46 3.76
C ARG A 41 26.60 21.56 2.96
N GLU A 42 27.41 20.51 2.97
CA GLU A 42 28.69 20.44 2.29
C GLU A 42 28.66 19.33 1.23
N HIS A 43 29.61 19.34 0.30
CA HIS A 43 29.67 18.32 -0.75
C HIS A 43 29.85 16.93 -0.14
N LEU A 44 29.08 15.95 -0.67
CA LEU A 44 29.18 14.53 -0.31
C LEU A 44 30.48 13.85 -0.78
N PHE A 45 31.50 14.66 -1.13
CA PHE A 45 32.77 14.15 -1.61
C PHE A 45 33.44 13.31 -0.51
N GLU A 46 33.89 12.09 -0.85
CA GLU A 46 34.47 11.11 0.07
C GLU A 46 33.48 10.46 1.07
N MET A 47 32.19 10.80 1.02
CA MET A 47 31.16 10.11 1.81
C MET A 47 30.72 8.83 1.10
N LYS A 48 30.26 7.87 1.87
CA LYS A 48 29.59 6.67 1.32
C LYS A 48 28.11 6.93 1.10
N VAL A 49 27.53 6.23 0.14
CA VAL A 49 26.09 6.26 -0.12
C VAL A 49 25.28 5.96 1.13
N GLU A 50 25.75 4.99 1.96
CA GLU A 50 25.13 4.59 3.22
C GLU A 50 25.05 5.73 4.25
N ASP A 51 26.01 6.67 4.24
CA ASP A 51 25.99 7.83 5.12
C ASP A 51 24.92 8.86 4.71
N ALA A 52 24.67 8.99 3.41
CA ALA A 52 23.63 9.87 2.87
C ALA A 52 22.25 9.22 2.83
N VAL A 53 22.19 7.92 2.53
CA VAL A 53 20.98 7.14 2.39
C VAL A 53 21.22 5.79 3.07
N PRO A 54 20.89 5.64 4.35
CA PRO A 54 21.02 4.37 5.06
C PRO A 54 20.23 3.25 4.33
N ASP A 55 20.83 2.06 4.32
CA ASP A 55 20.24 0.85 3.72
C ASP A 55 19.89 0.98 2.21
N PHE A 56 20.57 1.88 1.47
CA PHE A 56 20.32 2.04 0.04
C PHE A 56 20.67 0.75 -0.72
N PRO A 57 19.70 0.10 -1.37
CA PRO A 57 19.96 -1.13 -2.10
C PRO A 57 20.70 -0.83 -3.41
N VAL A 58 21.91 -1.35 -3.57
CA VAL A 58 22.71 -1.18 -4.81
C VAL A 58 22.53 -2.37 -5.75
N GLN A 59 22.11 -3.51 -5.21
CA GLN A 59 22.11 -4.80 -5.93
C GLN A 59 21.27 -4.78 -7.22
N TRP A 60 20.13 -4.08 -7.24
CA TRP A 60 19.27 -3.99 -8.42
C TRP A 60 19.97 -3.37 -9.63
N MET A 61 20.89 -2.41 -9.42
CA MET A 61 21.66 -1.80 -10.50
C MET A 61 22.68 -2.79 -11.06
N LEU A 62 23.33 -3.59 -10.19
CA LEU A 62 24.28 -4.62 -10.60
C LEU A 62 23.59 -5.76 -11.37
N GLU A 63 22.32 -6.01 -11.12
CA GLU A 63 21.47 -6.93 -11.88
C GLU A 63 20.99 -6.36 -13.23
N GLY A 64 21.35 -5.13 -13.54
CA GLY A 64 20.98 -4.45 -14.81
C GLY A 64 19.57 -3.86 -14.83
N LYS A 65 18.90 -3.78 -13.67
CA LYS A 65 17.62 -3.07 -13.54
C LYS A 65 17.87 -1.56 -13.60
N GLN A 66 16.90 -0.82 -14.14
CA GLN A 66 16.97 0.65 -14.26
C GLN A 66 16.13 1.39 -13.22
N GLU A 67 15.36 0.67 -12.43
CA GLU A 67 14.51 1.20 -11.37
C GLU A 67 14.68 0.38 -10.10
N CYS A 68 14.79 1.05 -8.96
CA CYS A 68 14.80 0.40 -7.65
C CYS A 68 13.45 -0.29 -7.42
N PRO A 69 13.42 -1.58 -7.04
CA PRO A 69 12.17 -2.31 -6.83
C PRO A 69 11.28 -1.68 -5.76
N ASP A 70 11.91 -1.21 -4.70
CA ASP A 70 11.24 -0.65 -3.55
C ASP A 70 11.34 0.87 -3.52
N ARG A 71 10.39 1.52 -2.81
CA ARG A 71 10.50 2.94 -2.52
C ARG A 71 11.62 3.19 -1.51
N VAL A 72 12.46 4.16 -1.81
CA VAL A 72 13.48 4.63 -0.88
C VAL A 72 12.86 5.73 -0.01
N VAL A 73 12.93 5.56 1.30
CA VAL A 73 12.42 6.55 2.25
C VAL A 73 13.57 7.41 2.75
N MET A 74 13.44 8.72 2.62
CA MET A 74 14.40 9.70 3.14
C MET A 74 13.65 10.94 3.66
N ASN A 75 13.96 11.37 4.88
CA ASN A 75 13.34 12.52 5.53
C ASN A 75 11.80 12.49 5.49
N SER A 76 11.21 11.33 5.79
CA SER A 76 9.76 11.08 5.77
C SER A 76 9.10 11.27 4.39
N ARG A 77 9.89 11.27 3.32
CA ARG A 77 9.43 11.31 1.93
C ARG A 77 9.75 10.00 1.24
N ARG A 78 8.94 9.61 0.28
CA ARG A 78 9.08 8.39 -0.52
C ARG A 78 9.57 8.72 -1.92
N PHE A 79 10.62 8.03 -2.33
CA PHE A 79 11.24 8.26 -3.64
C PHE A 79 11.21 7.01 -4.50
N ARG A 80 10.89 7.19 -5.76
CA ARG A 80 11.21 6.25 -6.82
C ARG A 80 12.58 6.60 -7.35
N VAL A 81 13.49 5.63 -7.32
CA VAL A 81 14.87 5.84 -7.73
C VAL A 81 15.15 5.11 -9.02
N TYR A 82 15.58 5.85 -10.01
CA TYR A 82 16.07 5.32 -11.28
C TYR A 82 17.59 5.37 -11.30
N GLY A 83 18.22 4.42 -11.98
CA GLY A 83 19.67 4.36 -12.03
C GLY A 83 20.20 3.77 -13.33
N SER A 84 21.41 4.15 -13.65
CA SER A 84 22.18 3.59 -14.75
C SER A 84 23.62 3.32 -14.34
N LEU A 85 24.18 2.22 -14.83
CA LEU A 85 25.58 1.88 -14.68
C LEU A 85 26.35 2.18 -15.96
N VAL A 86 27.45 2.91 -15.83
CA VAL A 86 28.36 3.20 -16.94
C VAL A 86 29.76 2.71 -16.58
N ARG A 87 30.43 2.09 -17.54
CA ARG A 87 31.83 1.73 -17.43
C ARG A 87 32.67 2.95 -17.79
N ALA A 88 33.30 3.56 -16.78
CA ALA A 88 34.26 4.64 -17.02
C ALA A 88 35.60 4.06 -17.47
N LYS A 89 36.20 4.63 -18.52
CA LYS A 89 37.57 4.30 -18.93
C LYS A 89 38.54 4.91 -17.90
N GLY A 90 39.03 4.11 -16.96
CA GLY A 90 40.09 4.48 -16.05
C GLY A 90 41.46 4.51 -16.74
N ARG A 91 42.43 5.22 -16.17
CA ARG A 91 43.85 5.10 -16.52
C ARG A 91 44.35 3.75 -15.95
N GLY A 92 44.37 2.70 -16.78
CA GLY A 92 44.79 1.34 -16.40
C GLY A 92 43.75 0.28 -16.78
N ALA A 93 44.07 -0.99 -16.49
CA ALA A 93 43.23 -2.14 -16.84
C ALA A 93 41.95 -2.30 -15.98
N GLU A 94 41.74 -1.44 -14.99
CA GLU A 94 40.59 -1.51 -14.09
C GLU A 94 39.39 -0.78 -14.70
N GLN A 95 38.32 -1.55 -14.92
CA GLN A 95 37.01 -1.03 -15.35
C GLN A 95 36.29 -0.49 -14.14
N ASN A 96 36.32 0.82 -13.93
CA ASN A 96 35.58 1.46 -12.87
C ASN A 96 34.10 1.59 -13.28
N LEU A 97 33.22 0.90 -12.56
CA LEU A 97 31.77 1.10 -12.69
C LEU A 97 31.40 2.42 -11.98
N VAL A 98 30.56 3.19 -12.64
CA VAL A 98 29.96 4.40 -12.09
C VAL A 98 28.44 4.29 -12.17
N ALA A 99 27.78 4.45 -11.07
CA ALA A 99 26.34 4.49 -10.95
C ALA A 99 25.84 5.94 -10.94
N THR A 100 24.82 6.23 -11.70
CA THR A 100 24.09 7.51 -11.64
C THR A 100 22.67 7.22 -11.23
N THR A 101 22.14 7.92 -10.23
CA THR A 101 20.77 7.78 -9.73
C THR A 101 20.00 9.08 -9.85
N TYR A 102 18.70 8.95 -10.20
CA TYR A 102 17.72 10.02 -10.31
C TYR A 102 16.59 9.74 -9.35
N TRP A 103 16.21 10.74 -8.56
CA TRP A 103 15.28 10.59 -7.46
C TRP A 103 13.99 11.34 -7.75
N VAL A 104 12.89 10.62 -7.83
CA VAL A 104 11.56 11.19 -8.07
C VAL A 104 10.74 11.07 -6.79
N ASP A 105 10.35 12.22 -6.24
CA ASP A 105 9.45 12.24 -5.08
C ASP A 105 8.06 11.73 -5.48
N THR A 106 7.63 10.67 -4.83
CA THR A 106 6.32 10.04 -5.06
C THR A 106 5.41 10.13 -3.85
N THR A 107 5.82 10.86 -2.80
CA THR A 107 5.11 10.92 -1.52
C THR A 107 3.63 11.25 -1.70
N GLU A 108 3.32 12.35 -2.38
CA GLU A 108 1.92 12.76 -2.58
C GLU A 108 1.13 11.76 -3.45
N ALA A 109 1.77 11.23 -4.49
CA ALA A 109 1.13 10.26 -5.37
C ALA A 109 0.86 8.92 -4.66
N ASP A 110 1.82 8.45 -3.86
CA ASP A 110 1.69 7.23 -3.09
C ASP A 110 0.65 7.41 -1.96
N ASP A 111 0.63 8.57 -1.25
CA ASP A 111 -0.38 8.91 -0.25
C ASP A 111 -1.79 8.98 -0.84
N LEU A 112 -1.91 9.59 -2.01
CA LEU A 112 -3.21 9.69 -2.70
C LEU A 112 -3.69 8.30 -3.11
N ARG A 113 -2.78 7.46 -3.63
CA ARG A 113 -3.09 6.09 -4.02
C ARG A 113 -3.52 5.23 -2.83
N GLU A 114 -2.81 5.33 -1.71
CA GLU A 114 -3.17 4.62 -0.48
C GLU A 114 -4.54 5.05 0.03
N ARG A 115 -4.80 6.36 0.09
CA ARG A 115 -6.11 6.89 0.48
C ARG A 115 -7.21 6.44 -0.47
N TYR A 116 -6.98 6.53 -1.78
CA TYR A 116 -7.94 6.10 -2.78
C TYR A 116 -8.28 4.61 -2.64
N THR A 117 -7.28 3.77 -2.39
CA THR A 117 -7.48 2.33 -2.19
C THR A 117 -8.24 2.09 -0.88
N ALA A 118 -7.84 2.74 0.21
CA ALA A 118 -8.45 2.56 1.53
C ALA A 118 -9.93 2.94 1.57
N THR A 119 -10.33 3.96 0.80
CA THR A 119 -11.71 4.47 0.77
C THR A 119 -12.57 3.88 -0.36
N ARG A 120 -12.06 2.92 -1.12
CA ARG A 120 -12.86 2.25 -2.15
C ARG A 120 -14.05 1.52 -1.51
N PRO A 121 -15.26 1.65 -2.07
CA PRO A 121 -16.41 0.95 -1.54
C PRO A 121 -16.33 -0.56 -1.85
N VAL A 122 -16.54 -1.35 -0.82
CA VAL A 122 -16.80 -2.79 -0.92
C VAL A 122 -18.28 -3.02 -0.72
N LEU A 123 -18.86 -3.86 -1.57
CA LEU A 123 -20.25 -4.26 -1.47
C LEU A 123 -20.31 -5.75 -1.12
N ALA A 124 -20.96 -6.05 -0.01
CA ALA A 124 -21.26 -7.42 0.39
C ALA A 124 -22.77 -7.64 0.38
N ILE A 125 -23.20 -8.76 -0.18
CA ILE A 125 -24.58 -9.19 -0.15
C ILE A 125 -24.68 -10.29 0.91
N LEU A 126 -25.53 -10.08 1.90
CA LEU A 126 -25.78 -11.04 2.95
C LEU A 126 -27.19 -11.63 2.73
N MET A 127 -27.29 -12.94 2.80
CA MET A 127 -28.55 -13.65 2.57
C MET A 127 -28.83 -14.67 3.68
N VAL A 128 -30.04 -14.63 4.23
CA VAL A 128 -30.51 -15.68 5.13
C VAL A 128 -31.00 -16.86 4.28
N ASP A 129 -30.16 -17.90 4.15
CA ASP A 129 -30.32 -18.99 3.18
C ASP A 129 -31.62 -19.80 3.39
N ASN A 130 -31.95 -20.04 4.66
CA ASN A 130 -33.07 -20.87 5.05
C ASN A 130 -34.26 -20.07 5.59
N TYR A 131 -34.45 -18.84 5.08
CA TYR A 131 -35.47 -17.91 5.57
C TYR A 131 -36.89 -18.51 5.64
N ASP A 132 -37.34 -19.16 4.57
CA ASP A 132 -38.70 -19.75 4.51
C ASP A 132 -38.90 -20.88 5.52
N ASP A 133 -37.91 -21.71 5.73
CA ASP A 133 -37.97 -22.80 6.71
C ASP A 133 -37.91 -22.25 8.14
N LEU A 134 -37.13 -21.21 8.38
CA LEU A 134 -37.09 -20.48 9.64
C LEU A 134 -38.46 -19.88 9.97
N MET A 135 -39.10 -19.25 9.00
CA MET A 135 -40.43 -18.65 9.17
C MET A 135 -41.52 -19.67 9.41
N LYS A 136 -41.44 -20.88 8.79
CA LYS A 136 -42.38 -21.99 9.07
C LYS A 136 -42.17 -22.58 10.44
N ALA A 137 -40.93 -22.65 10.93
CA ALA A 137 -40.60 -23.17 12.26
C ALA A 137 -41.00 -22.22 13.40
N CYS A 138 -41.14 -20.93 13.13
CA CYS A 138 -41.54 -19.91 14.09
C CYS A 138 -43.07 -19.92 14.29
N ALA A 139 -43.52 -19.86 15.54
CA ALA A 139 -44.88 -19.41 15.86
C ALA A 139 -45.05 -17.94 15.42
N ASP A 140 -46.23 -17.54 14.95
CA ASP A 140 -46.51 -16.21 14.45
C ASP A 140 -46.08 -15.09 15.39
N THR A 141 -46.24 -15.31 16.71
CA THR A 141 -45.82 -14.36 17.77
C THR A 141 -44.31 -14.24 17.93
N GLN A 142 -43.53 -15.19 17.44
CA GLN A 142 -42.07 -15.22 17.60
C GLN A 142 -41.33 -14.72 16.34
N ARG A 143 -41.97 -14.70 15.18
CA ARG A 143 -41.35 -14.30 13.91
C ARG A 143 -40.67 -12.92 13.97
N SER A 144 -41.41 -11.94 14.48
CA SER A 144 -40.90 -10.59 14.60
C SER A 144 -39.71 -10.50 15.56
N ALA A 145 -39.72 -11.28 16.65
CA ALA A 145 -38.59 -11.28 17.60
C ALA A 145 -37.32 -11.92 17.01
N VAL A 146 -37.49 -13.01 16.23
CA VAL A 146 -36.35 -13.67 15.55
C VAL A 146 -35.72 -12.74 14.49
N LEU A 147 -36.56 -12.10 13.68
CA LEU A 147 -36.08 -11.16 12.68
C LEU A 147 -35.40 -9.97 13.32
N ALA A 148 -35.93 -9.43 14.43
CA ALA A 148 -35.28 -8.36 15.19
C ALA A 148 -33.91 -8.77 15.73
N GLN A 149 -33.75 -10.02 16.20
CA GLN A 149 -32.44 -10.52 16.65
C GLN A 149 -31.44 -10.64 15.49
N ILE A 150 -31.89 -11.09 14.31
CA ILE A 150 -31.04 -11.13 13.13
C ILE A 150 -30.61 -9.72 12.74
N ASP A 151 -31.56 -8.80 12.63
CA ASP A 151 -31.30 -7.40 12.28
C ASP A 151 -30.34 -6.75 13.28
N GLU A 152 -30.52 -6.95 14.58
CA GLU A 152 -29.65 -6.44 15.65
C GLU A 152 -28.21 -6.95 15.52
N LYS A 153 -28.04 -8.27 15.34
CA LYS A 153 -26.71 -8.87 15.20
C LYS A 153 -25.98 -8.36 13.97
N LEU A 154 -26.69 -8.28 12.82
CA LEU A 154 -26.15 -7.76 11.58
C LEU A 154 -25.74 -6.28 11.73
N ASN A 155 -26.59 -5.44 12.32
CA ASN A 155 -26.27 -4.03 12.56
C ASN A 155 -25.09 -3.85 13.50
N ASN A 156 -25.01 -4.62 14.59
CA ASN A 156 -23.89 -4.56 15.53
C ASN A 156 -22.58 -4.99 14.89
N TRP A 157 -22.61 -6.02 14.05
CA TRP A 157 -21.44 -6.47 13.30
C TRP A 157 -20.99 -5.45 12.24
N ALA A 158 -21.92 -4.88 11.48
CA ALA A 158 -21.62 -3.87 10.46
C ALA A 158 -21.11 -2.54 11.05
N ALA A 159 -21.48 -2.23 12.28
CA ALA A 159 -21.10 -0.97 12.96
C ALA A 159 -19.58 -0.83 13.15
N CYS A 160 -18.81 -1.94 13.20
CA CYS A 160 -17.35 -1.86 13.37
C CYS A 160 -16.63 -1.23 12.17
N ALA A 161 -17.25 -1.22 10.99
CA ALA A 161 -16.67 -0.67 9.76
C ALA A 161 -17.25 0.71 9.39
N ASP A 162 -18.05 1.33 10.25
CA ASP A 162 -18.77 2.58 9.95
C ASP A 162 -19.53 2.51 8.60
N GLY A 163 -19.96 1.30 8.23
CA GLY A 163 -20.59 0.98 6.96
C GLY A 163 -22.11 1.16 6.97
N LEU A 164 -22.71 1.14 5.79
CA LEU A 164 -24.14 1.21 5.59
C LEU A 164 -24.71 -0.19 5.36
N LEU A 165 -25.56 -0.66 6.27
CA LEU A 165 -26.30 -1.90 6.12
C LEU A 165 -27.75 -1.58 5.74
N LEU A 166 -28.20 -2.10 4.60
CA LEU A 166 -29.54 -1.91 4.07
C LEU A 166 -30.22 -3.25 3.90
N LYS A 167 -31.43 -3.41 4.46
CA LYS A 167 -32.29 -4.54 4.14
C LYS A 167 -32.96 -4.28 2.80
N THR A 168 -32.60 -5.05 1.78
CA THR A 168 -33.12 -4.88 0.41
C THR A 168 -34.37 -5.72 0.15
N GLU A 169 -34.41 -6.92 0.74
CA GLU A 169 -35.54 -7.84 0.68
C GLU A 169 -35.77 -8.49 2.06
N ARG A 170 -36.77 -9.37 2.15
CA ARG A 170 -37.12 -10.05 3.42
C ARG A 170 -35.97 -10.87 4.02
N ASP A 171 -35.09 -11.40 3.17
CA ASP A 171 -33.95 -12.28 3.48
C ASP A 171 -32.61 -11.78 2.98
N HIS A 172 -32.57 -10.63 2.29
CA HIS A 172 -31.37 -10.05 1.73
C HIS A 172 -31.00 -8.71 2.36
N TYR A 173 -29.69 -8.50 2.56
CA TYR A 173 -29.10 -7.27 3.03
C TYR A 173 -27.96 -6.89 2.12
N LEU A 174 -27.83 -5.61 1.85
CA LEU A 174 -26.68 -4.99 1.19
C LEU A 174 -25.85 -4.27 2.24
N PHE A 175 -24.60 -4.66 2.36
CA PHE A 175 -23.64 -4.00 3.24
C PHE A 175 -22.57 -3.29 2.40
N ILE A 176 -22.41 -1.99 2.62
CA ILE A 176 -21.46 -1.13 1.92
C ILE A 176 -20.51 -0.57 2.96
N PHE A 177 -19.21 -0.77 2.76
CA PHE A 177 -18.17 -0.29 3.66
C PHE A 177 -16.88 0.03 2.89
N GLU A 178 -15.91 0.68 3.53
CA GLU A 178 -14.63 1.02 2.91
C GLU A 178 -13.65 -0.16 2.95
N GLU A 179 -12.81 -0.29 1.90
CA GLU A 179 -11.86 -1.40 1.73
C GLU A 179 -10.88 -1.53 2.89
N CYS A 180 -10.53 -0.45 3.58
CA CYS A 180 -9.66 -0.48 4.75
C CYS A 180 -10.18 -1.38 5.90
N HIS A 181 -11.49 -1.71 5.92
CA HIS A 181 -12.11 -2.60 6.90
C HIS A 181 -12.20 -4.06 6.43
N TYR A 182 -11.87 -4.35 5.15
CA TYR A 182 -12.06 -5.68 4.58
C TYR A 182 -11.21 -6.74 5.29
N ASP A 183 -9.94 -6.45 5.54
CA ASP A 183 -9.02 -7.39 6.17
C ASP A 183 -9.48 -7.77 7.58
N HIS A 184 -10.07 -6.83 8.33
CA HIS A 184 -10.66 -7.11 9.64
C HIS A 184 -11.73 -8.20 9.57
N PHE A 185 -12.65 -8.12 8.61
CA PHE A 185 -13.69 -9.13 8.42
C PHE A 185 -13.13 -10.49 8.00
N VAL A 186 -12.08 -10.51 7.20
CA VAL A 186 -11.39 -11.75 6.80
C VAL A 186 -10.69 -12.39 7.99
N GLU A 187 -9.98 -11.60 8.81
CA GLU A 187 -9.25 -12.08 10.00
C GLU A 187 -10.20 -12.68 11.06
N GLU A 188 -11.34 -12.05 11.31
CA GLU A 188 -12.39 -12.58 12.18
C GLU A 188 -13.21 -13.69 11.55
N LYS A 189 -12.90 -14.09 10.30
CA LYS A 189 -13.58 -15.15 9.53
C LYS A 189 -15.09 -14.91 9.41
N PHE A 190 -15.49 -13.65 9.26
CA PHE A 190 -16.89 -13.27 9.18
C PHE A 190 -17.70 -13.85 10.36
N SER A 191 -17.32 -13.48 11.58
CA SER A 191 -17.89 -13.99 12.83
C SER A 191 -19.41 -13.90 12.92
N ILE A 192 -20.02 -13.03 12.11
CA ILE A 192 -21.47 -12.89 11.98
C ILE A 192 -22.16 -14.20 11.56
N LEU A 193 -21.49 -15.03 10.76
CA LEU A 193 -22.05 -16.33 10.32
C LEU A 193 -22.36 -17.22 11.53
N ASP A 194 -21.44 -17.30 12.48
CA ASP A 194 -21.61 -18.08 13.68
C ASP A 194 -22.59 -17.41 14.66
N ALA A 195 -22.54 -16.07 14.76
CA ALA A 195 -23.46 -15.32 15.59
C ALA A 195 -24.92 -15.48 15.14
N ILE A 196 -25.20 -15.53 13.86
CA ILE A 196 -26.53 -15.78 13.31
C ILE A 196 -26.94 -17.25 13.55
N ARG A 197 -26.04 -18.21 13.29
CA ARG A 197 -26.29 -19.63 13.54
C ARG A 197 -26.60 -19.95 15.02
N ALA A 198 -26.12 -19.14 15.93
CA ALA A 198 -26.37 -19.30 17.37
C ALA A 198 -27.81 -18.94 17.78
N ILE A 199 -28.59 -18.30 16.90
CA ILE A 199 -30.02 -18.02 17.16
C ILE A 199 -30.80 -19.35 17.00
N LYS A 200 -31.49 -19.78 18.08
CA LYS A 200 -32.26 -21.01 18.08
C LYS A 200 -33.74 -20.71 17.94
N VAL A 201 -34.38 -21.36 16.98
CA VAL A 201 -35.81 -21.25 16.72
C VAL A 201 -36.39 -22.67 16.61
N GLY A 202 -36.88 -23.22 17.74
CA GLY A 202 -37.22 -24.64 17.80
C GLY A 202 -36.00 -25.53 17.48
N ASP A 203 -36.15 -26.38 16.48
CA ASP A 203 -35.06 -27.24 16.00
C ASP A 203 -34.29 -26.64 14.78
N VAL A 204 -34.62 -25.42 14.37
CA VAL A 204 -34.02 -24.75 13.20
C VAL A 204 -33.10 -23.61 13.67
N CYS A 205 -31.92 -23.54 13.08
CA CYS A 205 -31.02 -22.41 13.25
C CYS A 205 -30.94 -21.64 11.91
N PRO A 206 -30.96 -20.30 11.93
CA PRO A 206 -30.71 -19.52 10.71
C PRO A 206 -29.32 -19.73 10.17
N THR A 207 -29.19 -19.74 8.86
CA THR A 207 -27.90 -19.75 8.16
C THR A 207 -27.76 -18.51 7.30
N LEU A 208 -26.54 -17.98 7.23
CA LEU A 208 -26.22 -16.77 6.50
C LEU A 208 -25.12 -17.06 5.48
N SER A 209 -25.26 -16.53 4.27
CA SER A 209 -24.21 -16.43 3.24
C SER A 209 -23.81 -14.97 3.01
N ILE A 210 -22.53 -14.76 2.67
CA ILE A 210 -21.96 -13.46 2.34
C ILE A 210 -21.25 -13.55 1.00
#